data_4dd7a48a69eef7519c5c71722e94632e
#
_entry.id   4dd7a48a69eef7519c5c71722e94632e
#
_cell.length_a   1.000
_cell.length_b   1.000
_cell.length_c   1.000
_cell.angle_alpha   90.00
_cell.angle_beta   90.00
_cell.angle_gamma   90.00
#
_symmetry.space_group_name_H-M   'P 1'
#
loop_
_entity.id
_entity.type
_entity.pdbx_description
1 polymer ?
#
loop_
_entity_poly.entity_id
_entity_poly.type
_entity_poly.pdbx_seq_one_letter_code
_entity_poly.pdbx_strand_id
1 'polypeptide(L)'
;MSALRNIPPNRRPGAVSIRDVARRAGVSIATVSRAVNRIPTVDPALAERVWRAINEVGYLPNTQARALVSGRSHMLGLIVSEITNPFFPELVQEFENLAVTQGYEVLIGSTNYSSERTESLIRRMLQRNVDGVAVMTFGIEEDLVQKLVEREFPLVFVDAGPDLPNIRVLKVNYGEGIRQAVQHLAALGHRGIAFITGPLRLRSAVSRRDAFLKSMAELGLIVPAEHIVEGDHTMEGGITSMEQLTALAELPTAVICSNDMTAIGALHALYRTTQNVPQEISVVGFDDIHLAQFMLPPLTTVQMSCKDLATAAVEALRAGIERDHPKAAKTEWHIPTRLVVRQSTAFPRGTLPALIERAAGKRRGVGVD
;
A
#
# COMPACT_ATOMS: atom_id res chain seq x y z
N MET A 1 -2.48 -43.36 -48.00
CA MET A 1 -1.29 -42.82 -47.31
C MET A 1 -1.27 -41.33 -47.55
N SER A 2 -1.82 -40.55 -46.63
CA SER A 2 -1.96 -39.10 -46.76
C SER A 2 -1.01 -38.43 -45.77
N ALA A 3 -0.11 -37.61 -46.33
CA ALA A 3 0.87 -36.84 -45.56
C ALA A 3 0.16 -35.71 -44.80
N LEU A 4 0.08 -35.82 -43.51
CA LEU A 4 -0.30 -34.71 -42.60
C LEU A 4 0.78 -33.65 -42.67
N ARG A 5 0.51 -32.55 -43.38
CA ARG A 5 1.29 -31.32 -43.37
C ARG A 5 1.22 -30.72 -41.97
N ASN A 6 2.36 -30.59 -41.30
CA ASN A 6 2.57 -29.79 -40.09
C ASN A 6 2.15 -28.33 -40.39
N ILE A 7 1.00 -27.91 -39.91
CA ILE A 7 0.57 -26.50 -39.90
C ILE A 7 1.21 -25.87 -38.65
N PRO A 8 2.11 -24.89 -38.78
CA PRO A 8 2.63 -24.18 -37.62
C PRO A 8 1.52 -23.29 -37.02
N PRO A 9 1.48 -23.12 -35.67
CA PRO A 9 0.41 -22.38 -35.03
C PRO A 9 0.41 -20.91 -35.45
N ASN A 10 -0.75 -20.46 -35.86
CA ASN A 10 -1.32 -19.11 -35.96
C ASN A 10 -0.34 -17.93 -36.00
N ARG A 11 0.28 -17.65 -37.14
CA ARG A 11 1.01 -16.41 -37.41
C ARG A 11 0.03 -15.37 -37.98
N ARG A 12 -0.05 -14.21 -37.33
CA ARG A 12 -0.63 -13.01 -37.94
C ARG A 12 0.17 -12.71 -39.22
N PRO A 13 -0.44 -12.56 -40.40
CA PRO A 13 0.27 -12.17 -41.60
C PRO A 13 0.98 -10.84 -41.41
N GLY A 14 2.30 -10.78 -41.62
CA GLY A 14 3.11 -9.57 -41.50
C GLY A 14 3.91 -9.42 -40.19
N ALA A 15 3.83 -10.34 -39.22
CA ALA A 15 4.61 -10.24 -37.99
C ALA A 15 6.10 -10.53 -38.20
N VAL A 16 6.96 -9.55 -37.98
CA VAL A 16 8.42 -9.66 -38.02
C VAL A 16 8.90 -10.70 -36.99
N SER A 17 9.82 -11.56 -37.41
CA SER A 17 10.31 -12.67 -36.60
C SER A 17 11.78 -12.53 -36.26
N ILE A 18 12.25 -13.26 -35.24
CA ILE A 18 13.67 -13.34 -34.87
C ILE A 18 14.56 -13.80 -36.08
N ARG A 19 14.00 -14.55 -37.04
CA ARG A 19 14.68 -14.95 -38.26
C ARG A 19 14.96 -13.76 -39.19
N ASP A 20 14.06 -12.80 -39.22
CA ASP A 20 14.22 -11.59 -40.04
C ASP A 20 15.30 -10.69 -39.47
N VAL A 21 15.38 -10.58 -38.12
CA VAL A 21 16.46 -9.92 -37.42
C VAL A 21 17.81 -10.61 -37.72
N ALA A 22 17.86 -11.94 -37.62
CA ALA A 22 19.07 -12.72 -37.90
C ALA A 22 19.58 -12.50 -39.32
N ARG A 23 18.68 -12.51 -40.28
CA ARG A 23 18.97 -12.22 -41.72
C ARG A 23 19.48 -10.80 -41.92
N ARG A 24 18.81 -9.81 -41.27
CA ARG A 24 19.16 -8.39 -41.40
C ARG A 24 20.50 -8.07 -40.71
N ALA A 25 20.78 -8.68 -39.54
CA ALA A 25 22.03 -8.52 -38.81
C ALA A 25 23.19 -9.39 -39.39
N GLY A 26 22.93 -10.34 -40.30
CA GLY A 26 23.94 -11.26 -40.83
C GLY A 26 24.52 -12.20 -39.77
N VAL A 27 23.67 -12.70 -38.82
CA VAL A 27 24.07 -13.58 -37.71
C VAL A 27 23.12 -14.77 -37.58
N SER A 28 23.48 -15.74 -36.74
CA SER A 28 22.60 -16.87 -36.44
C SER A 28 21.43 -16.43 -35.52
N ILE A 29 20.31 -17.18 -35.57
CA ILE A 29 19.17 -16.98 -34.65
C ILE A 29 19.62 -17.10 -33.19
N ALA A 30 20.54 -18.03 -32.88
CA ALA A 30 21.13 -18.21 -31.56
C ALA A 30 21.88 -16.96 -31.10
N THR A 31 22.61 -16.28 -31.99
CA THR A 31 23.31 -15.03 -31.68
C THR A 31 22.32 -13.91 -31.40
N VAL A 32 21.24 -13.77 -32.18
CA VAL A 32 20.17 -12.80 -31.89
C VAL A 32 19.55 -13.08 -30.55
N SER A 33 19.20 -14.33 -30.24
CA SER A 33 18.61 -14.72 -28.96
C SER A 33 19.53 -14.38 -27.79
N ARG A 34 20.84 -14.64 -27.90
CA ARG A 34 21.81 -14.31 -26.86
C ARG A 34 21.95 -12.79 -26.67
N ALA A 35 21.99 -12.01 -27.77
CA ALA A 35 22.08 -10.56 -27.73
C ALA A 35 20.82 -9.93 -27.09
N VAL A 36 19.62 -10.40 -27.47
CA VAL A 36 18.33 -9.96 -26.88
C VAL A 36 18.27 -10.29 -25.38
N ASN A 37 18.81 -11.43 -24.98
CA ASN A 37 18.86 -11.87 -23.57
C ASN A 37 20.05 -11.28 -22.78
N ARG A 38 20.84 -10.36 -23.40
CA ARG A 38 21.98 -9.69 -22.76
C ARG A 38 22.98 -10.67 -22.15
N ILE A 39 23.20 -11.82 -22.79
CA ILE A 39 24.15 -12.82 -22.29
C ILE A 39 25.59 -12.25 -22.45
N PRO A 40 26.40 -12.20 -21.39
CA PRO A 40 27.71 -11.52 -21.39
C PRO A 40 28.72 -12.07 -22.39
N THR A 41 28.50 -13.27 -22.93
CA THR A 41 29.39 -13.92 -23.91
C THR A 41 29.22 -13.41 -25.34
N VAL A 42 28.27 -12.49 -25.60
CA VAL A 42 28.10 -11.88 -26.93
C VAL A 42 29.03 -10.69 -27.06
N ASP A 43 29.82 -10.68 -28.14
CA ASP A 43 30.67 -9.55 -28.45
C ASP A 43 29.87 -8.23 -28.55
N PRO A 44 30.33 -7.13 -27.91
CA PRO A 44 29.59 -5.87 -27.86
C PRO A 44 29.23 -5.29 -29.25
N ALA A 45 30.16 -5.37 -30.23
CA ALA A 45 29.91 -4.86 -31.58
C ALA A 45 28.85 -5.71 -32.30
N LEU A 46 28.84 -7.01 -32.01
CA LEU A 46 27.85 -7.93 -32.54
C LEU A 46 26.47 -7.68 -31.91
N ALA A 47 26.43 -7.43 -30.62
CA ALA A 47 25.19 -7.06 -29.91
C ALA A 47 24.60 -5.75 -30.45
N GLU A 48 25.41 -4.72 -30.67
CA GLU A 48 24.98 -3.44 -31.26
C GLU A 48 24.40 -3.63 -32.66
N ARG A 49 25.05 -4.46 -33.50
CA ARG A 49 24.56 -4.78 -34.84
C ARG A 49 23.19 -5.48 -34.81
N VAL A 50 22.99 -6.38 -33.86
CA VAL A 50 21.70 -7.05 -33.64
C VAL A 50 20.63 -6.05 -33.20
N TRP A 51 20.92 -5.15 -32.24
CA TRP A 51 19.96 -4.15 -31.78
C TRP A 51 19.59 -3.15 -32.88
N ARG A 52 20.54 -2.76 -33.73
CA ARG A 52 20.27 -1.93 -34.92
C ARG A 52 19.33 -2.64 -35.86
N ALA A 53 19.56 -3.92 -36.16
CA ALA A 53 18.69 -4.71 -37.01
C ALA A 53 17.30 -4.89 -36.41
N ILE A 54 17.15 -5.06 -35.07
CA ILE A 54 15.86 -5.11 -34.37
C ILE A 54 15.06 -3.83 -34.62
N ASN A 55 15.68 -2.67 -34.45
CA ASN A 55 15.03 -1.37 -34.67
C ASN A 55 14.65 -1.16 -36.15
N GLU A 56 15.51 -1.54 -37.08
CA GLU A 56 15.26 -1.39 -38.52
C GLU A 56 14.10 -2.25 -39.03
N VAL A 57 13.97 -3.48 -38.54
CA VAL A 57 12.89 -4.37 -38.94
C VAL A 57 11.63 -4.25 -38.10
N GLY A 58 11.68 -3.48 -37.01
CA GLY A 58 10.54 -3.32 -36.07
C GLY A 58 10.23 -4.62 -35.31
N TYR A 59 11.24 -5.42 -34.99
CA TYR A 59 11.02 -6.66 -34.24
C TYR A 59 10.79 -6.36 -32.77
N LEU A 60 9.67 -6.86 -32.24
CA LEU A 60 9.38 -6.85 -30.82
C LEU A 60 9.73 -8.23 -30.23
N PRO A 61 10.75 -8.32 -29.34
CA PRO A 61 11.09 -9.57 -28.69
C PRO A 61 9.89 -10.17 -27.95
N ASN A 62 9.58 -11.44 -28.21
CA ASN A 62 8.49 -12.12 -27.52
C ASN A 62 8.94 -12.47 -26.09
N THR A 63 8.41 -11.76 -25.10
CA THR A 63 8.70 -11.96 -23.66
C THR A 63 8.27 -13.35 -23.18
N GLN A 64 7.17 -13.90 -23.72
CA GLN A 64 6.73 -15.26 -23.38
C GLN A 64 7.71 -16.34 -23.87
N ALA A 65 8.24 -16.18 -25.09
CA ALA A 65 9.25 -17.08 -25.62
C ALA A 65 10.56 -16.99 -24.82
N ARG A 66 10.89 -15.81 -24.33
CA ARG A 66 12.05 -15.58 -23.44
C ARG A 66 11.84 -16.27 -22.10
N ALA A 67 10.67 -16.12 -21.49
CA ALA A 67 10.31 -16.77 -20.24
C ALA A 67 10.44 -18.30 -20.30
N LEU A 68 10.06 -18.91 -21.42
CA LEU A 68 10.20 -20.36 -21.64
C LEU A 68 11.67 -20.84 -21.65
N VAL A 69 12.60 -19.98 -22.07
CA VAL A 69 14.03 -20.32 -22.15
C VAL A 69 14.76 -20.01 -20.84
N SER A 70 14.44 -18.88 -20.21
CA SER A 70 15.09 -18.43 -18.97
C SER A 70 14.47 -19.02 -17.71
N GLY A 71 13.26 -19.58 -17.80
CA GLY A 71 12.46 -20.00 -16.65
C GLY A 71 11.90 -18.83 -15.81
N ARG A 72 12.10 -17.57 -16.26
CA ARG A 72 11.64 -16.35 -15.58
C ARG A 72 10.92 -15.42 -16.53
N SER A 73 9.79 -14.89 -16.11
CA SER A 73 8.97 -13.96 -16.91
C SER A 73 9.45 -12.51 -16.79
N HIS A 74 10.18 -12.17 -15.74
CA HIS A 74 10.49 -10.80 -15.33
C HIS A 74 9.22 -9.97 -15.11
N MET A 75 8.17 -10.60 -14.59
CA MET A 75 6.91 -9.96 -14.22
C MET A 75 6.64 -10.21 -12.75
N LEU A 76 6.23 -9.18 -12.02
CA LEU A 76 5.71 -9.27 -10.66
C LEU A 76 4.21 -8.99 -10.67
N GLY A 77 3.47 -9.69 -9.82
CA GLY A 77 2.08 -9.39 -9.53
C GLY A 77 1.96 -8.44 -8.36
N LEU A 78 1.08 -7.46 -8.45
CA LEU A 78 0.66 -6.61 -7.35
C LEU A 78 -0.86 -6.63 -7.23
N ILE A 79 -1.36 -7.12 -6.11
CA ILE A 79 -2.79 -7.16 -5.80
C ILE A 79 -3.08 -6.15 -4.71
N VAL A 80 -3.98 -5.18 -4.99
CA VAL A 80 -4.40 -4.15 -4.04
C VAL A 80 -5.87 -4.30 -3.70
N SER A 81 -6.31 -3.71 -2.57
CA SER A 81 -7.71 -3.77 -2.17
C SER A 81 -8.61 -3.02 -3.16
N GLU A 82 -8.27 -1.79 -3.47
CA GLU A 82 -9.06 -0.93 -4.36
C GLU A 82 -8.15 0.10 -5.06
N ILE A 83 -8.68 0.77 -6.07
CA ILE A 83 -7.95 1.81 -6.81
C ILE A 83 -8.62 3.19 -6.72
N THR A 84 -9.72 3.29 -5.96
CA THR A 84 -10.46 4.53 -5.73
C THR A 84 -9.94 5.32 -4.53
N ASN A 85 -9.36 4.64 -3.54
CA ASN A 85 -8.64 5.28 -2.44
C ASN A 85 -7.22 5.65 -2.90
N PRO A 86 -6.81 6.93 -2.85
CA PRO A 86 -5.52 7.42 -3.35
C PRO A 86 -4.28 6.71 -2.77
N PHE A 87 -4.36 6.16 -1.57
CA PHE A 87 -3.28 5.38 -0.96
C PHE A 87 -2.80 4.24 -1.87
N PHE A 88 -3.73 3.50 -2.49
CA PHE A 88 -3.34 2.35 -3.32
C PHE A 88 -2.69 2.76 -4.66
N PRO A 89 -3.20 3.72 -5.43
CA PRO A 89 -2.49 4.25 -6.59
C PRO A 89 -1.08 4.78 -6.26
N GLU A 90 -0.90 5.47 -5.13
CA GLU A 90 0.41 5.92 -4.68
C GLU A 90 1.35 4.73 -4.38
N LEU A 91 0.86 3.70 -3.69
CA LEU A 91 1.60 2.47 -3.45
C LEU A 91 1.95 1.73 -4.75
N VAL A 92 1.00 1.66 -5.70
CA VAL A 92 1.21 1.06 -7.02
C VAL A 92 2.35 1.77 -7.77
N GLN A 93 2.36 3.11 -7.75
CA GLN A 93 3.40 3.89 -8.43
C GLN A 93 4.78 3.65 -7.81
N GLU A 94 4.90 3.63 -6.47
CA GLU A 94 6.16 3.34 -5.80
C GLU A 94 6.65 1.91 -6.09
N PHE A 95 5.74 0.94 -6.06
CA PHE A 95 6.07 -0.46 -6.36
C PHE A 95 6.54 -0.63 -7.80
N GLU A 96 5.83 -0.02 -8.76
CA GLU A 96 6.17 -0.09 -10.18
C GLU A 96 7.52 0.56 -10.47
N ASN A 97 7.78 1.76 -9.93
CA ASN A 97 9.06 2.44 -10.07
C ASN A 97 10.23 1.54 -9.61
N LEU A 98 10.09 0.89 -8.46
CA LEU A 98 11.11 -0.01 -7.92
C LEU A 98 11.26 -1.28 -8.76
N ALA A 99 10.15 -1.91 -9.17
CA ALA A 99 10.16 -3.11 -9.99
C ALA A 99 10.86 -2.86 -11.33
N VAL A 100 10.54 -1.76 -12.01
CA VAL A 100 11.14 -1.37 -13.30
C VAL A 100 12.65 -1.14 -13.17
N THR A 101 13.12 -0.48 -12.09
CA THR A 101 14.58 -0.31 -11.87
C THR A 101 15.32 -1.64 -11.71
N GLN A 102 14.62 -2.70 -11.29
CA GLN A 102 15.15 -4.05 -11.15
C GLN A 102 14.88 -4.94 -12.38
N GLY A 103 14.33 -4.38 -13.46
CA GLY A 103 14.07 -5.07 -14.73
C GLY A 103 12.81 -5.93 -14.74
N TYR A 104 11.84 -5.65 -13.84
CA TYR A 104 10.54 -6.30 -13.81
C TYR A 104 9.44 -5.42 -14.39
N GLU A 105 8.48 -6.04 -15.06
CA GLU A 105 7.17 -5.48 -15.38
C GLU A 105 6.18 -5.81 -14.27
N VAL A 106 5.14 -4.98 -14.07
CA VAL A 106 4.14 -5.20 -13.00
C VAL A 106 2.77 -5.50 -13.59
N LEU A 107 2.16 -6.59 -13.15
CA LEU A 107 0.77 -6.93 -13.41
C LEU A 107 -0.09 -6.58 -12.19
N ILE A 108 -0.97 -5.58 -12.34
CA ILE A 108 -1.79 -5.06 -11.24
C ILE A 108 -3.18 -5.69 -11.26
N GLY A 109 -3.72 -5.98 -10.09
CA GLY A 109 -5.09 -6.40 -9.88
C GLY A 109 -5.72 -5.72 -8.67
N SER A 110 -7.01 -5.37 -8.77
CA SER A 110 -7.80 -4.81 -7.67
C SER A 110 -8.92 -5.77 -7.27
N THR A 111 -9.06 -6.01 -5.96
CA THR A 111 -9.99 -7.00 -5.41
C THR A 111 -11.33 -6.42 -5.00
N ASN A 112 -11.38 -5.12 -4.73
CA ASN A 112 -12.51 -4.47 -4.08
C ASN A 112 -12.94 -5.22 -2.79
N TYR A 113 -11.95 -5.60 -1.97
CA TYR A 113 -12.11 -6.35 -0.71
C TYR A 113 -12.82 -7.72 -0.85
N SER A 114 -12.89 -8.29 -2.07
CA SER A 114 -13.49 -9.61 -2.32
C SER A 114 -12.42 -10.71 -2.29
N SER A 115 -12.64 -11.73 -1.45
CA SER A 115 -11.77 -12.93 -1.39
C SER A 115 -11.81 -13.72 -2.70
N GLU A 116 -12.99 -13.87 -3.32
CA GLU A 116 -13.16 -14.55 -4.60
C GLU A 116 -12.37 -13.87 -5.73
N ARG A 117 -12.41 -12.51 -5.78
CA ARG A 117 -11.61 -11.75 -6.74
C ARG A 117 -10.12 -11.92 -6.48
N THR A 118 -9.71 -11.96 -5.22
CA THR A 118 -8.32 -12.17 -4.83
C THR A 118 -7.82 -13.52 -5.36
N GLU A 119 -8.57 -14.60 -5.13
CA GLU A 119 -8.26 -15.93 -5.64
C GLU A 119 -8.17 -15.95 -7.17
N SER A 120 -9.16 -15.38 -7.85
CA SER A 120 -9.20 -15.31 -9.31
C SER A 120 -8.01 -14.54 -9.88
N LEU A 121 -7.59 -13.44 -9.23
CA LEU A 121 -6.44 -12.64 -9.62
C LEU A 121 -5.13 -13.43 -9.48
N ILE A 122 -4.92 -14.08 -8.33
CA ILE A 122 -3.74 -14.91 -8.10
C ILE A 122 -3.65 -16.03 -9.16
N ARG A 123 -4.75 -16.75 -9.40
CA ARG A 123 -4.80 -17.80 -10.44
C ARG A 123 -4.43 -17.26 -11.82
N ARG A 124 -4.93 -16.07 -12.21
CA ARG A 124 -4.60 -15.43 -13.49
C ARG A 124 -3.14 -15.01 -13.56
N MET A 125 -2.56 -14.50 -12.47
CA MET A 125 -1.15 -14.15 -12.40
C MET A 125 -0.26 -15.38 -12.55
N LEU A 126 -0.62 -16.49 -11.89
CA LEU A 126 0.07 -17.78 -12.05
C LEU A 126 0.01 -18.30 -13.48
N GLN A 127 -1.16 -18.20 -14.16
CA GLN A 127 -1.30 -18.59 -15.58
C GLN A 127 -0.46 -17.72 -16.51
N ARG A 128 -0.13 -16.50 -16.12
CA ARG A 128 0.77 -15.59 -16.84
C ARG A 128 2.24 -15.78 -16.47
N ASN A 129 2.54 -16.78 -15.62
CA ASN A 129 3.88 -17.10 -15.14
C ASN A 129 4.60 -15.89 -14.51
N VAL A 130 3.91 -15.05 -13.69
CA VAL A 130 4.60 -14.04 -12.92
C VAL A 130 5.61 -14.69 -11.99
N ASP A 131 6.73 -14.03 -11.69
CA ASP A 131 7.81 -14.60 -10.88
C ASP A 131 7.51 -14.55 -9.37
N GLY A 132 6.57 -13.68 -8.94
CA GLY A 132 6.08 -13.56 -7.59
C GLY A 132 4.92 -12.60 -7.47
N VAL A 133 4.16 -12.63 -6.36
CA VAL A 133 3.00 -11.76 -6.13
C VAL A 133 3.06 -11.11 -4.76
N ALA A 134 2.93 -9.77 -4.74
CA ALA A 134 2.67 -9.00 -3.54
C ALA A 134 1.16 -8.78 -3.37
N VAL A 135 0.63 -9.16 -2.23
CA VAL A 135 -0.79 -9.08 -1.90
C VAL A 135 -0.99 -8.03 -0.81
N MET A 136 -1.41 -6.84 -1.25
CA MET A 136 -1.67 -5.66 -0.43
C MET A 136 -3.17 -5.50 -0.17
N THR A 137 -3.82 -6.60 0.18
CA THR A 137 -5.26 -6.67 0.47
C THR A 137 -5.52 -7.60 1.64
N PHE A 138 -6.72 -7.52 2.19
CA PHE A 138 -7.15 -8.29 3.34
C PHE A 138 -8.09 -9.43 2.89
N GLY A 139 -7.92 -10.62 3.49
CA GLY A 139 -8.77 -11.78 3.25
C GLY A 139 -8.35 -12.61 2.03
N ILE A 140 -7.50 -13.59 2.26
CA ILE A 140 -7.25 -14.69 1.32
C ILE A 140 -7.67 -15.98 2.03
N GLU A 141 -8.32 -16.87 1.31
CA GLU A 141 -8.67 -18.18 1.83
C GLU A 141 -7.42 -19.02 2.10
N GLU A 142 -7.36 -19.64 3.27
CA GLU A 142 -6.21 -20.44 3.70
C GLU A 142 -5.88 -21.59 2.73
N ASP A 143 -6.89 -22.20 2.12
CA ASP A 143 -6.74 -23.27 1.14
C ASP A 143 -5.98 -22.83 -0.12
N LEU A 144 -6.21 -21.60 -0.59
CA LEU A 144 -5.46 -21.08 -1.73
C LEU A 144 -4.02 -20.82 -1.37
N VAL A 145 -3.78 -20.25 -0.20
CA VAL A 145 -2.44 -19.99 0.30
C VAL A 145 -1.67 -21.30 0.44
N GLN A 146 -2.30 -22.34 1.01
CA GLN A 146 -1.69 -23.67 1.16
C GLN A 146 -1.24 -24.27 -0.18
N LYS A 147 -2.09 -24.20 -1.21
CA LYS A 147 -1.76 -24.67 -2.57
C LYS A 147 -0.60 -23.89 -3.22
N LEU A 148 -0.47 -22.60 -2.90
CA LEU A 148 0.62 -21.75 -3.41
C LEU A 148 1.94 -22.05 -2.69
N VAL A 149 1.88 -22.34 -1.40
CA VAL A 149 3.04 -22.75 -0.59
C VAL A 149 3.61 -24.09 -1.05
N GLU A 150 2.76 -25.05 -1.36
CA GLU A 150 3.18 -26.36 -1.91
C GLU A 150 3.97 -26.23 -3.22
N ARG A 151 3.70 -25.18 -4.00
CA ARG A 151 4.42 -24.86 -5.24
C ARG A 151 5.68 -24.02 -5.03
N GLU A 152 6.02 -23.69 -3.78
CA GLU A 152 7.13 -22.80 -3.41
C GLU A 152 7.09 -21.45 -4.18
N PHE A 153 5.89 -20.94 -4.47
CA PHE A 153 5.71 -19.70 -5.20
C PHE A 153 5.97 -18.48 -4.30
N PRO A 154 6.78 -17.49 -4.74
CA PRO A 154 7.08 -16.31 -3.93
C PRO A 154 5.85 -15.43 -3.69
N LEU A 155 5.42 -15.36 -2.42
CA LEU A 155 4.30 -14.54 -1.97
C LEU A 155 4.72 -13.60 -0.86
N VAL A 156 4.20 -12.38 -0.93
CA VAL A 156 4.34 -11.36 0.10
C VAL A 156 2.96 -10.85 0.48
N PHE A 157 2.67 -10.80 1.79
CA PHE A 157 1.43 -10.25 2.32
C PHE A 157 1.69 -9.04 3.21
N VAL A 158 0.69 -8.15 3.32
CA VAL A 158 0.68 -7.09 4.34
C VAL A 158 -0.22 -7.53 5.49
N ASP A 159 0.28 -7.47 6.72
CA ASP A 159 -0.39 -7.73 8.02
C ASP A 159 -1.04 -9.10 8.19
N ALA A 160 -1.43 -9.75 7.15
CA ALA A 160 -2.14 -11.02 7.18
C ALA A 160 -1.49 -11.98 6.20
N GLY A 161 -0.82 -12.95 6.72
CA GLY A 161 -0.35 -14.13 6.00
C GLY A 161 -0.32 -15.28 6.99
N PRO A 162 -0.54 -16.51 6.53
CA PRO A 162 -0.30 -17.66 7.37
C PRO A 162 1.20 -17.71 7.73
N ASP A 163 1.48 -18.16 8.94
CA ASP A 163 2.85 -18.37 9.39
C ASP A 163 3.40 -19.65 8.73
N LEU A 164 3.85 -19.51 7.49
CA LEU A 164 4.35 -20.61 6.65
C LEU A 164 5.76 -20.27 6.12
N PRO A 165 6.67 -21.26 6.01
CA PRO A 165 8.09 -21.03 5.73
C PRO A 165 8.42 -20.24 4.45
N ASN A 166 7.54 -20.26 3.45
CA ASN A 166 7.76 -19.64 2.15
C ASN A 166 6.95 -18.34 1.96
N ILE A 167 6.21 -17.92 2.99
CA ILE A 167 5.44 -16.69 2.97
C ILE A 167 6.22 -15.61 3.72
N ARG A 168 6.22 -14.43 3.14
CA ARG A 168 6.82 -13.24 3.72
C ARG A 168 5.73 -12.27 4.11
N VAL A 169 5.83 -11.73 5.32
CA VAL A 169 4.82 -10.83 5.86
C VAL A 169 5.43 -9.47 6.14
N LEU A 170 4.81 -8.43 5.62
CA LEU A 170 5.09 -7.05 5.97
C LEU A 170 4.18 -6.66 7.13
N LYS A 171 4.73 -6.51 8.32
CA LYS A 171 3.98 -6.14 9.53
C LYS A 171 3.99 -4.62 9.69
N VAL A 172 2.82 -4.00 9.60
CA VAL A 172 2.66 -2.57 9.85
C VAL A 172 2.51 -2.31 11.36
N ASN A 173 3.33 -1.42 11.89
CA ASN A 173 3.23 -1.01 13.29
C ASN A 173 2.17 0.09 13.46
N TYR A 174 0.89 -0.27 13.37
CA TYR A 174 -0.23 0.68 13.58
C TYR A 174 -0.22 1.33 14.96
N GLY A 175 0.23 0.56 15.96
CA GLY A 175 0.24 0.99 17.36
C GLY A 175 1.07 2.23 17.58
N GLU A 176 2.22 2.36 16.94
CA GLU A 176 3.12 3.49 17.14
C GLU A 176 2.52 4.81 16.65
N GLY A 177 2.00 4.84 15.43
CA GLY A 177 1.42 6.05 14.87
C GLY A 177 0.13 6.49 15.60
N ILE A 178 -0.76 5.54 15.91
CA ILE A 178 -1.98 5.82 16.68
C ILE A 178 -1.63 6.32 18.09
N ARG A 179 -0.65 5.71 18.75
CA ARG A 179 -0.16 6.19 20.06
C ARG A 179 0.33 7.63 19.98
N GLN A 180 1.12 7.97 18.94
CA GLN A 180 1.58 9.35 18.74
C GLN A 180 0.41 10.31 18.50
N ALA A 181 -0.62 9.92 17.75
CA ALA A 181 -1.80 10.72 17.50
C ALA A 181 -2.59 10.99 18.79
N VAL A 182 -2.81 9.96 19.62
CA VAL A 182 -3.49 10.09 20.91
C VAL A 182 -2.67 10.97 21.85
N GLN A 183 -1.35 10.75 21.96
CA GLN A 183 -0.46 11.57 22.79
C GLN A 183 -0.43 13.03 22.35
N HIS A 184 -0.42 13.30 21.04
CA HIS A 184 -0.49 14.66 20.50
C HIS A 184 -1.77 15.37 20.91
N LEU A 185 -2.94 14.73 20.72
CA LEU A 185 -4.22 15.30 21.12
C LEU A 185 -4.32 15.49 22.64
N ALA A 186 -3.86 14.51 23.42
CA ALA A 186 -3.82 14.62 24.89
C ALA A 186 -2.90 15.74 25.37
N ALA A 187 -1.75 15.96 24.73
CA ALA A 187 -0.82 17.07 25.01
C ALA A 187 -1.43 18.44 24.67
N LEU A 188 -2.29 18.53 23.65
CA LEU A 188 -3.10 19.72 23.35
C LEU A 188 -4.21 19.94 24.39
N GLY A 189 -4.50 18.96 25.25
CA GLY A 189 -5.50 19.08 26.31
C GLY A 189 -6.83 18.38 25.99
N HIS A 190 -6.94 17.66 24.88
CA HIS A 190 -8.13 16.87 24.58
C HIS A 190 -8.30 15.73 25.58
N ARG A 191 -9.54 15.49 26.02
CA ARG A 191 -9.93 14.39 26.92
C ARG A 191 -11.05 13.56 26.31
N GLY A 192 -12.03 14.20 25.65
CA GLY A 192 -13.07 13.57 24.83
C GLY A 192 -12.57 13.37 23.41
N ILE A 193 -11.94 12.23 23.14
CA ILE A 193 -11.42 11.85 21.81
C ILE A 193 -12.27 10.70 21.28
N ALA A 194 -12.82 10.85 20.09
CA ALA A 194 -13.55 9.80 19.39
C ALA A 194 -12.67 9.11 18.34
N PHE A 195 -13.09 7.91 17.92
CA PHE A 195 -12.44 7.15 16.86
C PHE A 195 -13.47 6.64 15.86
N ILE A 196 -13.32 7.03 14.59
CA ILE A 196 -14.08 6.45 13.48
C ILE A 196 -13.24 5.31 12.92
N THR A 197 -13.70 4.06 13.11
CA THR A 197 -12.97 2.87 12.65
C THR A 197 -13.17 2.66 11.16
N GLY A 198 -12.42 1.73 10.56
CA GLY A 198 -12.81 1.10 9.30
C GLY A 198 -13.70 -0.12 9.57
N PRO A 199 -14.06 -0.87 8.51
CA PRO A 199 -14.84 -2.11 8.63
C PRO A 199 -14.13 -3.10 9.55
N LEU A 200 -14.77 -3.49 10.67
CA LEU A 200 -14.15 -4.35 11.68
C LEU A 200 -13.90 -5.80 11.23
N ARG A 201 -14.39 -6.19 10.07
CA ARG A 201 -13.94 -7.43 9.41
C ARG A 201 -12.49 -7.37 8.92
N LEU A 202 -11.89 -6.17 8.82
CA LEU A 202 -10.51 -5.97 8.39
C LEU A 202 -9.58 -5.94 9.60
N ARG A 203 -8.56 -6.79 9.62
CA ARG A 203 -7.57 -6.85 10.72
C ARG A 203 -6.90 -5.50 10.97
N SER A 204 -6.58 -4.73 9.92
CA SER A 204 -5.99 -3.40 10.06
C SER A 204 -6.90 -2.41 10.79
N ALA A 205 -8.22 -2.46 10.55
CA ALA A 205 -9.19 -1.61 11.25
C ALA A 205 -9.28 -2.00 12.74
N VAL A 206 -9.32 -3.30 13.04
CA VAL A 206 -9.29 -3.82 14.42
C VAL A 206 -7.99 -3.41 15.11
N SER A 207 -6.84 -3.58 14.46
CA SER A 207 -5.53 -3.22 15.05
C SER A 207 -5.42 -1.72 15.36
N ARG A 208 -5.95 -0.84 14.49
CA ARG A 208 -5.97 0.61 14.71
C ARG A 208 -6.90 0.99 15.86
N ARG A 209 -8.11 0.40 15.93
CA ARG A 209 -9.06 0.59 17.04
C ARG A 209 -8.44 0.17 18.39
N ASP A 210 -7.89 -1.03 18.42
CA ASP A 210 -7.32 -1.59 19.65
C ASP A 210 -6.09 -0.78 20.13
N ALA A 211 -5.27 -0.30 19.19
CA ALA A 211 -4.17 0.61 19.47
C ALA A 211 -4.67 1.95 20.05
N PHE A 212 -5.79 2.49 19.53
CA PHE A 212 -6.44 3.68 20.07
C PHE A 212 -6.91 3.46 21.49
N LEU A 213 -7.70 2.42 21.74
CA LEU A 213 -8.24 2.11 23.07
C LEU A 213 -7.12 1.89 24.08
N LYS A 214 -6.07 1.16 23.72
CA LYS A 214 -4.88 0.94 24.53
C LYS A 214 -4.19 2.27 24.86
N SER A 215 -3.97 3.14 23.87
CA SER A 215 -3.29 4.41 24.07
C SER A 215 -4.08 5.38 24.97
N MET A 216 -5.42 5.39 24.85
CA MET A 216 -6.30 6.15 25.74
C MET A 216 -6.22 5.63 27.17
N ALA A 217 -6.27 4.31 27.36
CA ALA A 217 -6.17 3.69 28.68
C ALA A 217 -4.81 3.95 29.35
N GLU A 218 -3.70 3.92 28.61
CA GLU A 218 -2.35 4.24 29.10
C GLU A 218 -2.25 5.68 29.64
N LEU A 219 -3.07 6.60 29.12
CA LEU A 219 -3.15 7.99 29.60
C LEU A 219 -4.25 8.21 30.66
N GLY A 220 -4.94 7.15 31.08
CA GLY A 220 -6.06 7.25 32.03
C GLY A 220 -7.29 7.96 31.44
N LEU A 221 -7.44 8.01 30.14
CA LEU A 221 -8.57 8.63 29.44
C LEU A 221 -9.67 7.60 29.19
N ILE A 222 -10.90 7.95 29.56
CA ILE A 222 -12.07 7.10 29.36
C ILE A 222 -12.61 7.36 27.94
N VAL A 223 -12.94 6.29 27.25
CA VAL A 223 -13.59 6.34 25.93
C VAL A 223 -15.01 5.84 26.08
N PRO A 224 -16.04 6.72 26.01
CA PRO A 224 -17.42 6.29 25.93
C PRO A 224 -17.65 5.37 24.72
N ALA A 225 -18.53 4.38 24.86
CA ALA A 225 -18.80 3.43 23.76
C ALA A 225 -19.29 4.13 22.49
N GLU A 226 -20.10 5.17 22.64
CA GLU A 226 -20.61 6.02 21.58
C GLU A 226 -19.57 6.87 20.86
N HIS A 227 -18.34 7.01 21.42
CA HIS A 227 -17.22 7.66 20.78
C HIS A 227 -16.46 6.72 19.81
N ILE A 228 -16.86 5.46 19.71
CA ILE A 228 -16.32 4.51 18.73
C ILE A 228 -17.40 4.25 17.70
N VAL A 229 -17.21 4.76 16.48
CA VAL A 229 -18.16 4.61 15.38
C VAL A 229 -17.51 3.77 14.29
N GLU A 230 -18.23 2.74 13.80
CA GLU A 230 -17.74 1.94 12.69
C GLU A 230 -17.98 2.67 11.36
N GLY A 231 -16.90 2.93 10.62
CA GLY A 231 -16.91 3.46 9.25
C GLY A 231 -16.58 2.37 8.23
N ASP A 232 -16.48 2.78 6.98
CA ASP A 232 -16.28 1.89 5.83
C ASP A 232 -15.03 2.22 4.99
N HIS A 233 -14.17 3.12 5.47
CA HIS A 233 -12.98 3.65 4.80
C HIS A 233 -13.27 4.58 3.61
N THR A 234 -14.53 4.97 3.37
CA THR A 234 -14.93 5.91 2.33
C THR A 234 -15.15 7.32 2.88
N MET A 235 -15.24 8.33 2.00
CA MET A 235 -15.63 9.68 2.38
C MET A 235 -17.10 9.72 2.85
N GLU A 236 -17.98 8.99 2.17
CA GLU A 236 -19.39 8.92 2.48
C GLU A 236 -19.63 8.32 3.87
N GLY A 237 -18.90 7.24 4.19
CA GLY A 237 -18.90 6.65 5.53
C GLY A 237 -18.34 7.60 6.58
N GLY A 238 -17.31 8.38 6.23
CA GLY A 238 -16.75 9.42 7.08
C GLY A 238 -17.77 10.53 7.40
N ILE A 239 -18.55 10.97 6.41
CA ILE A 239 -19.64 11.93 6.60
C ILE A 239 -20.66 11.37 7.59
N THR A 240 -21.19 10.17 7.30
CA THR A 240 -22.23 9.53 8.13
C THR A 240 -21.75 9.31 9.57
N SER A 241 -20.54 8.83 9.76
CA SER A 241 -19.96 8.60 11.08
C SER A 241 -19.74 9.89 11.85
N MET A 242 -19.33 10.98 11.19
CA MET A 242 -19.16 12.27 11.84
C MET A 242 -20.49 12.90 12.22
N GLU A 243 -21.52 12.76 11.38
CA GLU A 243 -22.89 13.19 11.69
C GLU A 243 -23.44 12.47 12.95
N GLN A 244 -23.15 11.17 13.12
CA GLN A 244 -23.48 10.44 14.35
C GLN A 244 -22.77 11.02 15.57
N LEU A 245 -21.47 11.30 15.47
CA LEU A 245 -20.70 11.89 16.58
C LEU A 245 -21.18 13.29 16.95
N THR A 246 -21.58 14.11 15.97
CA THR A 246 -22.08 15.46 16.20
C THR A 246 -23.52 15.50 16.76
N ALA A 247 -24.25 14.39 16.69
CA ALA A 247 -25.57 14.24 17.28
C ALA A 247 -25.53 13.82 18.77
N LEU A 248 -24.36 13.49 19.32
CA LEU A 248 -24.19 13.11 20.72
C LEU A 248 -24.45 14.31 21.65
N ALA A 249 -24.97 14.03 22.84
CA ALA A 249 -25.19 15.05 23.87
C ALA A 249 -23.85 15.64 24.37
N GLU A 250 -22.81 14.82 24.48
CA GLU A 250 -21.44 15.23 24.80
C GLU A 250 -20.58 15.05 23.55
N LEU A 251 -20.26 16.17 22.92
CA LEU A 251 -19.46 16.18 21.69
C LEU A 251 -17.99 15.84 21.98
N PRO A 252 -17.35 14.98 21.19
CA PRO A 252 -15.90 14.83 21.24
C PRO A 252 -15.22 16.13 20.83
N THR A 253 -14.12 16.46 21.46
CA THR A 253 -13.29 17.64 21.08
C THR A 253 -12.26 17.30 20.01
N ALA A 254 -12.02 16.03 19.78
CA ALA A 254 -11.16 15.53 18.71
C ALA A 254 -11.65 14.18 18.18
N VAL A 255 -11.37 13.92 16.92
CA VAL A 255 -11.69 12.66 16.24
C VAL A 255 -10.45 12.14 15.51
N ILE A 256 -10.12 10.87 15.75
CA ILE A 256 -9.14 10.14 14.94
C ILE A 256 -9.91 9.25 13.96
N CYS A 257 -9.59 9.34 12.68
CA CYS A 257 -10.19 8.55 11.63
C CYS A 257 -9.27 7.42 11.20
N SER A 258 -9.84 6.26 10.90
CA SER A 258 -9.09 5.05 10.52
C SER A 258 -8.30 5.21 9.22
N ASN A 259 -8.70 6.14 8.33
CA ASN A 259 -7.93 6.54 7.17
C ASN A 259 -8.22 7.99 6.76
N ASP A 260 -7.44 8.53 5.81
CA ASP A 260 -7.58 9.91 5.36
C ASP A 260 -8.88 10.15 4.56
N MET A 261 -9.39 9.14 3.84
CA MET A 261 -10.67 9.27 3.12
C MET A 261 -11.83 9.48 4.10
N THR A 262 -11.86 8.71 5.19
CA THR A 262 -12.81 8.91 6.30
C THR A 262 -12.63 10.31 6.95
N ALA A 263 -11.38 10.75 7.15
CA ALA A 263 -11.11 12.07 7.70
C ALA A 263 -11.57 13.21 6.79
N ILE A 264 -11.41 13.08 5.46
CA ILE A 264 -11.92 14.03 4.47
C ILE A 264 -13.45 14.10 4.54
N GLY A 265 -14.11 12.95 4.66
CA GLY A 265 -15.56 12.89 4.87
C GLY A 265 -15.99 13.59 6.17
N ALA A 266 -15.28 13.34 7.27
CA ALA A 266 -15.53 13.99 8.55
C ALA A 266 -15.35 15.52 8.46
N LEU A 267 -14.29 16.01 7.81
CA LEU A 267 -14.07 17.44 7.55
C LEU A 267 -15.24 18.04 6.74
N HIS A 268 -15.73 17.32 5.74
CA HIS A 268 -16.87 17.76 4.94
C HIS A 268 -18.17 17.88 5.77
N ALA A 269 -18.46 16.89 6.65
CA ALA A 269 -19.60 16.93 7.55
C ALA A 269 -19.54 18.13 8.52
N LEU A 270 -18.37 18.36 9.12
CA LEU A 270 -18.12 19.48 10.03
C LEU A 270 -18.30 20.84 9.32
N TYR A 271 -17.81 20.98 8.08
CA TYR A 271 -18.00 22.16 7.28
C TYR A 271 -19.49 22.45 7.02
N ARG A 272 -20.29 21.44 6.74
CA ARG A 272 -21.75 21.60 6.51
C ARG A 272 -22.52 22.02 7.77
N THR A 273 -22.04 21.65 8.94
CA THR A 273 -22.65 22.02 10.25
C THR A 273 -22.07 23.29 10.85
N THR A 274 -21.25 24.03 10.08
CA THR A 274 -20.57 25.26 10.53
C THR A 274 -19.65 25.08 11.74
N GLN A 275 -19.25 23.84 12.03
CA GLN A 275 -18.26 23.55 13.05
C GLN A 275 -16.85 23.73 12.50
N ASN A 276 -16.07 24.58 13.14
CA ASN A 276 -14.73 24.93 12.67
C ASN A 276 -13.69 23.91 13.06
N VAL A 277 -12.91 23.44 12.09
CA VAL A 277 -11.72 22.63 12.30
C VAL A 277 -10.49 23.53 12.12
N PRO A 278 -9.59 23.56 13.08
CA PRO A 278 -9.48 22.74 14.31
C PRO A 278 -10.09 23.39 15.58
N GLN A 279 -10.70 24.59 15.49
CA GLN A 279 -11.04 25.41 16.67
C GLN A 279 -12.13 24.80 17.56
N GLU A 280 -13.04 24.02 17.00
CA GLU A 280 -14.10 23.36 17.76
C GLU A 280 -13.86 21.87 17.87
N ILE A 281 -13.46 21.22 16.78
CA ILE A 281 -13.13 19.79 16.75
C ILE A 281 -11.80 19.60 16.00
N SER A 282 -10.85 18.94 16.63
CA SER A 282 -9.62 18.50 15.98
C SER A 282 -9.84 17.20 15.20
N VAL A 283 -9.27 17.08 14.00
CA VAL A 283 -9.38 15.89 13.16
C VAL A 283 -8.00 15.34 12.82
N VAL A 284 -7.82 14.03 13.00
CA VAL A 284 -6.59 13.30 12.62
C VAL A 284 -6.96 12.17 11.68
N GLY A 285 -6.22 12.03 10.57
CA GLY A 285 -6.35 10.95 9.60
C GLY A 285 -5.35 9.82 9.82
N PHE A 286 -5.31 8.92 8.84
CA PHE A 286 -4.33 7.84 8.74
C PHE A 286 -4.10 7.55 7.25
N ASP A 287 -2.89 7.20 6.84
CA ASP A 287 -2.27 6.87 5.57
C ASP A 287 -1.28 7.93 5.10
N ASP A 288 -1.54 9.23 5.31
CA ASP A 288 -0.80 10.39 4.79
C ASP A 288 -0.81 10.42 3.24
N ILE A 289 -2.01 10.27 2.66
CA ILE A 289 -2.17 10.41 1.20
C ILE A 289 -1.76 11.81 0.73
N HIS A 290 -1.31 11.91 -0.51
CA HIS A 290 -0.85 13.19 -1.06
C HIS A 290 -1.88 14.34 -0.92
N LEU A 291 -3.18 14.02 -1.00
CA LEU A 291 -4.25 14.99 -0.83
C LEU A 291 -4.34 15.58 0.59
N ALA A 292 -3.88 14.88 1.63
CA ALA A 292 -3.99 15.33 3.02
C ALA A 292 -3.37 16.72 3.26
N GLN A 293 -2.27 17.04 2.58
CA GLN A 293 -1.60 18.35 2.72
C GLN A 293 -2.35 19.50 2.05
N PHE A 294 -3.27 19.22 1.12
CA PHE A 294 -4.04 20.21 0.38
C PHE A 294 -5.46 20.39 0.92
N MET A 295 -5.83 19.65 1.96
CA MET A 295 -7.11 19.84 2.63
C MET A 295 -7.18 21.22 3.29
N LEU A 296 -8.38 21.68 3.60
CA LEU A 296 -8.66 22.95 4.28
C LEU A 296 -9.41 22.66 5.58
N PRO A 297 -8.72 22.68 6.73
CA PRO A 297 -7.28 22.87 6.92
C PRO A 297 -6.45 21.65 6.48
N PRO A 298 -5.12 21.82 6.21
CA PRO A 298 -4.21 20.70 5.95
C PRO A 298 -4.30 19.63 7.05
N LEU A 299 -4.53 18.37 6.64
CA LEU A 299 -4.88 17.28 7.55
C LEU A 299 -3.65 16.74 8.30
N THR A 300 -3.69 16.81 9.63
CA THR A 300 -2.83 16.03 10.53
C THR A 300 -3.19 14.57 10.37
N THR A 301 -2.20 13.70 10.12
CA THR A 301 -2.47 12.29 9.81
C THR A 301 -1.32 11.40 10.24
N VAL A 302 -1.58 10.11 10.42
CA VAL A 302 -0.55 9.11 10.65
C VAL A 302 -0.04 8.59 9.32
N GLN A 303 1.23 8.80 9.03
CA GLN A 303 1.85 8.32 7.81
C GLN A 303 2.12 6.81 7.89
N MET A 304 1.67 6.09 6.87
CA MET A 304 2.11 4.76 6.49
C MET A 304 2.80 4.86 5.11
N SER A 305 4.14 4.81 5.11
CA SER A 305 4.94 5.14 3.92
C SER A 305 4.71 4.14 2.78
N CYS A 306 4.09 4.57 1.69
CA CYS A 306 3.95 3.79 0.45
C CYS A 306 5.32 3.34 -0.09
N LYS A 307 6.33 4.21 0.02
CA LYS A 307 7.70 3.90 -0.41
C LYS A 307 8.32 2.78 0.41
N ASP A 308 8.16 2.79 1.75
CA ASP A 308 8.73 1.75 2.61
C ASP A 308 8.00 0.42 2.40
N LEU A 309 6.67 0.45 2.24
CA LEU A 309 5.87 -0.72 1.89
C LEU A 309 6.29 -1.31 0.54
N ALA A 310 6.42 -0.49 -0.49
CA ALA A 310 6.83 -0.93 -1.82
C ALA A 310 8.24 -1.50 -1.80
N THR A 311 9.18 -0.83 -1.11
CA THR A 311 10.58 -1.29 -0.97
C THR A 311 10.62 -2.66 -0.29
N ALA A 312 9.96 -2.79 0.84
CA ALA A 312 9.90 -4.05 1.58
C ALA A 312 9.26 -5.17 0.75
N ALA A 313 8.19 -4.87 0.00
CA ALA A 313 7.50 -5.84 -0.84
C ALA A 313 8.38 -6.35 -1.98
N VAL A 314 9.05 -5.44 -2.71
CA VAL A 314 9.94 -5.81 -3.82
C VAL A 314 11.17 -6.58 -3.32
N GLU A 315 11.78 -6.16 -2.20
CA GLU A 315 12.88 -6.89 -1.57
C GLU A 315 12.47 -8.29 -1.12
N ALA A 316 11.30 -8.41 -0.48
CA ALA A 316 10.76 -9.67 -0.03
C ALA A 316 10.46 -10.62 -1.19
N LEU A 317 9.88 -10.12 -2.30
CA LEU A 317 9.66 -10.90 -3.52
C LEU A 317 10.99 -11.36 -4.11
N ARG A 318 11.96 -10.46 -4.26
CA ARG A 318 13.26 -10.78 -4.82
C ARG A 318 13.97 -11.88 -4.01
N ALA A 319 13.98 -11.76 -2.68
CA ALA A 319 14.53 -12.78 -1.80
C ALA A 319 13.84 -14.15 -1.95
N GLY A 320 12.55 -14.17 -2.36
CA GLY A 320 11.83 -15.40 -2.69
C GLY A 320 12.17 -15.97 -4.06
N ILE A 321 12.42 -15.11 -5.04
CA ILE A 321 12.71 -15.48 -6.42
C ILE A 321 14.16 -16.01 -6.57
N GLU A 322 15.12 -15.37 -5.90
CA GLU A 322 16.56 -15.67 -6.05
C GLU A 322 17.01 -16.96 -5.34
N ARG A 323 16.20 -17.59 -4.50
CA ARG A 323 16.36 -18.92 -3.82
C ARG A 323 17.76 -19.32 -3.29
N ASP A 324 18.79 -18.46 -3.38
CA ASP A 324 20.18 -18.87 -3.18
C ASP A 324 20.62 -19.07 -1.71
N HIS A 325 19.82 -18.68 -0.70
CA HIS A 325 20.17 -18.92 0.71
C HIS A 325 18.96 -19.21 1.61
N PRO A 326 18.53 -20.48 1.75
CA PRO A 326 17.34 -20.84 2.56
C PRO A 326 17.53 -20.66 4.08
N LYS A 327 18.75 -20.43 4.58
CA LYS A 327 19.04 -20.43 6.04
C LYS A 327 19.12 -19.07 6.71
N ALA A 328 19.05 -17.96 5.98
CA ALA A 328 19.17 -16.62 6.56
C ALA A 328 18.18 -15.58 6.00
N ALA A 329 17.13 -16.02 5.29
CA ALA A 329 16.18 -15.10 4.69
C ALA A 329 15.30 -14.46 5.78
N LYS A 330 15.36 -13.13 5.88
CA LYS A 330 14.42 -12.32 6.65
C LYS A 330 13.00 -12.69 6.22
N THR A 331 12.18 -13.17 7.14
CA THR A 331 10.80 -13.59 6.87
C THR A 331 9.79 -12.50 7.19
N GLU A 332 10.18 -11.50 8.00
CA GLU A 332 9.34 -10.40 8.43
C GLU A 332 10.00 -9.05 8.16
N TRP A 333 9.22 -8.11 7.64
CA TRP A 333 9.57 -6.70 7.50
C TRP A 333 8.63 -5.88 8.37
N HIS A 334 9.19 -4.96 9.16
CA HIS A 334 8.42 -4.06 9.98
C HIS A 334 8.33 -2.70 9.30
N ILE A 335 7.10 -2.26 9.06
CA ILE A 335 6.81 -0.96 8.46
C ILE A 335 6.41 0.00 9.58
N PRO A 336 7.21 1.03 9.85
CA PRO A 336 6.88 2.00 10.89
C PRO A 336 5.73 2.90 10.44
N THR A 337 4.98 3.41 11.42
CA THR A 337 4.04 4.51 11.22
C THR A 337 4.42 5.68 12.12
N ARG A 338 4.13 6.91 11.67
CA ARG A 338 4.44 8.12 12.42
C ARG A 338 3.41 9.20 12.22
N LEU A 339 3.19 10.04 13.24
CA LEU A 339 2.31 11.20 13.12
C LEU A 339 2.98 12.31 12.28
N VAL A 340 2.22 12.85 11.34
CA VAL A 340 2.56 14.06 10.57
C VAL A 340 1.60 15.16 10.98
N VAL A 341 2.09 16.09 11.80
CA VAL A 341 1.29 17.20 12.31
C VAL A 341 1.17 18.28 11.24
N ARG A 342 -0.08 18.70 10.98
CA ARG A 342 -0.42 19.82 10.09
C ARG A 342 -1.33 20.82 10.82
N GLN A 343 -2.47 21.23 10.22
CA GLN A 343 -3.29 22.33 10.73
C GLN A 343 -4.70 21.91 11.17
N SER A 344 -5.05 20.62 11.11
CA SER A 344 -6.38 20.14 11.50
C SER A 344 -6.53 19.83 12.99
N THR A 345 -5.53 20.18 13.81
CA THR A 345 -5.54 19.96 15.26
C THR A 345 -5.12 21.24 16.00
N ALA A 346 -5.79 21.56 17.13
CA ALA A 346 -5.51 22.71 17.99
C ALA A 346 -5.91 22.38 19.44
N PHE A 347 -5.76 23.32 20.36
CA PHE A 347 -6.27 23.21 21.72
C PHE A 347 -7.80 23.11 21.73
N PRO A 348 -8.41 22.33 22.62
CA PRO A 348 -9.86 22.29 22.78
C PRO A 348 -10.45 23.67 23.09
N ARG A 349 -11.68 23.91 22.64
CA ARG A 349 -12.41 25.14 22.91
C ARG A 349 -12.45 25.45 24.41
N GLY A 350 -12.13 26.68 24.79
CA GLY A 350 -12.10 27.14 26.19
C GLY A 350 -10.79 26.89 26.97
N THR A 351 -9.84 26.16 26.38
CA THR A 351 -8.55 25.89 27.07
C THR A 351 -7.58 27.07 27.01
N LEU A 352 -7.57 27.82 25.89
CA LEU A 352 -6.68 28.97 25.72
C LEU A 352 -6.90 30.08 26.77
N PRO A 353 -8.14 30.53 27.11
CA PRO A 353 -8.34 31.52 28.17
C PRO A 353 -7.80 31.07 29.52
N ALA A 354 -8.03 29.82 29.89
CA ALA A 354 -7.56 29.28 31.16
C ALA A 354 -6.01 29.18 31.25
N LEU A 355 -5.33 28.93 30.16
CA LEU A 355 -3.86 28.95 30.12
C LEU A 355 -3.30 30.37 30.22
N ILE A 356 -3.93 31.33 29.57
CA ILE A 356 -3.55 32.76 29.64
C ILE A 356 -3.78 33.29 31.05
N GLU A 357 -4.90 32.99 31.68
CA GLU A 357 -5.19 33.36 33.07
C GLU A 357 -4.20 32.75 34.04
N ARG A 358 -3.84 31.46 33.90
CA ARG A 358 -2.81 30.80 34.73
C ARG A 358 -1.42 31.42 34.53
N ALA A 359 -1.08 31.78 33.26
CA ALA A 359 0.19 32.46 32.98
C ALA A 359 0.23 33.88 33.53
N ALA A 360 -0.88 34.63 33.47
CA ALA A 360 -1.02 35.96 34.04
C ALA A 360 -1.02 35.92 35.60
N GLY A 361 -1.69 34.92 36.21
CA GLY A 361 -1.71 34.72 37.65
C GLY A 361 -0.34 34.37 38.23
N LYS A 362 0.47 33.58 37.53
CA LYS A 362 1.87 33.30 37.93
C LYS A 362 2.79 34.51 37.89
N ARG A 363 2.52 35.50 37.04
CA ARG A 363 3.31 36.76 36.99
C ARG A 363 2.94 37.74 38.09
N ARG A 364 1.76 37.63 38.73
CA ARG A 364 1.37 38.47 39.87
C ARG A 364 1.83 37.94 41.24
N GLY A 365 2.33 36.70 41.28
CA GLY A 365 2.83 36.08 42.51
C GLY A 365 4.35 36.23 42.76
N VAL A 366 5.09 36.91 41.90
CA VAL A 366 6.51 37.27 42.09
C VAL A 366 6.57 38.79 42.26
N GLY A 367 6.07 39.25 43.37
CA GLY A 367 6.12 40.63 43.80
C GLY A 367 6.79 40.68 45.18
N VAL A 368 8.02 41.11 45.13
CA VAL A 368 8.74 41.90 46.11
C VAL A 368 8.47 41.56 47.60
N ASP A 369 9.43 40.89 48.19
CA ASP A 369 9.92 41.18 49.54
C ASP A 369 11.44 41.34 49.50
#